data_bc3517c7b8bf65d44d7b338f81f36b19
#
_entry.id   bc3517c7b8bf65d44d7b338f81f36b19
#
_cell.length_a   1.000
_cell.length_b   1.000
_cell.length_c   1.000
_cell.angle_alpha   90.00
_cell.angle_beta   90.00
_cell.angle_gamma   90.00
#
_symmetry.space_group_name_H-M   'P 1'
#
loop_
_entity.id
_entity.type
_entity.pdbx_description
1 polymer ?
#
loop_
_entity_poly.entity_id
_entity_poly.type
_entity_poly.pdbx_seq_one_letter_code
_entity_poly.pdbx_strand_id
1 'polypeptide(L)'
;STLLTARGSPLFLPAGDLSTTFDLGYDWTRIESDDTRSGTAARLTRGDLSGGVNVVVPITSRREAFLDAIGDVSLSGQVGFNHLSDFGTLYDWSGGVNWAPGGGVGMQATYTWREVAPGLTQLGNPVITDFNVPVFDLTQGETVLATITNGGNPALLAETQKDWKFSANLAVPFIEGAQLQVDYIRNRSSKVTSSFPLLTPAIEAAFPGRVTRGTDGTLLAIDRRPVTFAETRAERLAFGLTMRGSFGTPAPDQRQRFMAFRDRLCAADGEDFMVSLAAAIDRGETPPDAPEGFEPEQAKRMLDRFRAEDGSIDRARLGQFRTMLCSADGP
;
A
#
# COMPACT_ATOMS: atom_id res chain seq x y z
N SER A 1 5.49 4.64 20.86
CA SER A 1 5.41 3.20 20.50
C SER A 1 6.78 2.54 20.54
N THR A 2 6.82 1.27 20.92
CA THR A 2 8.02 0.42 20.91
C THR A 2 7.62 -0.89 20.25
N LEU A 3 8.45 -1.38 19.32
CA LEU A 3 8.24 -2.66 18.63
C LEU A 3 9.55 -3.43 18.61
N LEU A 4 9.50 -4.67 19.06
CA LEU A 4 10.57 -5.65 18.96
C LEU A 4 10.14 -6.72 17.96
N THR A 5 10.96 -6.95 16.95
CA THR A 5 10.72 -8.00 15.96
C THR A 5 11.93 -8.92 15.87
N ALA A 6 11.67 -10.21 15.96
CA ALA A 6 12.69 -11.26 15.74
C ALA A 6 12.24 -12.14 14.57
N ARG A 7 13.13 -12.32 13.59
CA ARG A 7 12.88 -13.14 12.41
C ARG A 7 13.96 -14.20 12.27
N GLY A 8 13.53 -15.41 11.90
CA GLY A 8 14.46 -16.53 11.68
C GLY A 8 13.86 -17.65 10.85
N SER A 9 14.73 -18.54 10.41
CA SER A 9 14.36 -19.75 9.67
C SER A 9 14.87 -20.97 10.47
N PRO A 10 14.10 -21.42 11.47
CA PRO A 10 14.57 -22.44 12.41
C PRO A 10 14.70 -23.85 11.81
N LEU A 11 14.00 -24.11 10.68
CA LEU A 11 13.97 -25.42 10.04
C LEU A 11 14.10 -25.28 8.53
N PHE A 12 14.90 -26.16 7.94
CA PHE A 12 14.96 -26.34 6.49
C PHE A 12 14.05 -27.52 6.09
N LEU A 13 13.07 -27.24 5.24
CA LEU A 13 12.14 -28.23 4.69
C LEU A 13 12.55 -28.58 3.24
N PRO A 14 12.10 -29.72 2.69
CA PRO A 14 12.41 -30.08 1.30
C PRO A 14 12.03 -29.02 0.26
N ALA A 15 11.03 -28.21 0.54
CA ALA A 15 10.57 -27.12 -0.33
C ALA A 15 11.21 -25.76 -0.02
N GLY A 16 12.10 -25.65 0.96
CA GLY A 16 12.78 -24.42 1.36
C GLY A 16 12.70 -24.14 2.86
N ASP A 17 13.15 -22.96 3.26
CA ASP A 17 13.19 -22.54 4.66
C ASP A 17 11.81 -22.26 5.26
N LEU A 18 11.54 -22.81 6.44
CA LEU A 18 10.45 -22.38 7.31
C LEU A 18 10.76 -20.97 7.82
N SER A 19 9.97 -19.98 7.44
CA SER A 19 10.14 -18.60 7.95
C SER A 19 9.24 -18.36 9.16
N THR A 20 9.83 -17.86 10.25
CA THR A 20 9.09 -17.46 11.45
C THR A 20 9.42 -16.02 11.81
N THR A 21 8.41 -15.28 12.23
CA THR A 21 8.56 -13.91 12.75
C THR A 21 7.81 -13.81 14.06
N PHE A 22 8.46 -13.27 15.08
CA PHE A 22 7.87 -12.95 16.37
C PHE A 22 7.87 -11.44 16.51
N ASP A 23 6.76 -10.90 16.99
CA ASP A 23 6.62 -9.47 17.29
C ASP A 23 6.08 -9.28 18.70
N LEU A 24 6.60 -8.25 19.36
CA LEU A 24 6.15 -7.77 20.65
C LEU A 24 6.16 -6.25 20.61
N GLY A 25 5.01 -5.65 20.87
CA GLY A 25 4.81 -4.20 20.78
C GLY A 25 4.21 -3.63 22.05
N TYR A 26 4.50 -2.39 22.33
CA TYR A 26 3.81 -1.59 23.34
C TYR A 26 3.54 -0.19 22.79
N ASP A 27 2.27 0.17 22.78
CA ASP A 27 1.81 1.50 22.43
C ASP A 27 1.07 2.16 23.58
N TRP A 28 1.21 3.47 23.70
CA TRP A 28 0.49 4.25 24.68
C TRP A 28 -0.13 5.47 24.02
N THR A 29 -1.44 5.62 24.20
CA THR A 29 -2.22 6.73 23.66
C THR A 29 -2.87 7.48 24.80
N ARG A 30 -2.81 8.81 24.74
CA ARG A 30 -3.48 9.74 25.66
C ARG A 30 -4.22 10.79 24.85
N ILE A 31 -5.48 10.97 25.20
CA ILE A 31 -6.34 12.01 24.62
C ILE A 31 -6.77 12.90 25.79
N GLU A 32 -6.53 14.18 25.66
CA GLU A 32 -7.03 15.21 26.56
C GLU A 32 -8.01 16.08 25.78
N SER A 33 -9.17 16.28 26.33
CA SER A 33 -10.23 17.11 25.76
C SER A 33 -10.75 18.03 26.84
N ASP A 34 -10.91 19.30 26.52
CA ASP A 34 -11.53 20.30 27.38
C ASP A 34 -12.66 20.99 26.60
N ASP A 35 -13.88 20.84 27.09
CA ASP A 35 -15.04 21.52 26.54
C ASP A 35 -15.30 22.80 27.36
N THR A 36 -14.89 23.93 26.82
CA THR A 36 -15.05 25.25 27.46
C THR A 36 -16.51 25.66 27.64
N ARG A 37 -17.45 25.04 26.89
CA ARG A 37 -18.88 25.34 26.96
C ARG A 37 -19.57 24.61 28.12
N SER A 38 -19.21 23.35 28.34
CA SER A 38 -19.73 22.54 29.46
C SER A 38 -18.83 22.58 30.70
N GLY A 39 -17.59 23.10 30.58
CA GLY A 39 -16.57 23.05 31.62
C GLY A 39 -16.10 21.63 31.96
N THR A 40 -16.29 20.70 31.04
CA THR A 40 -15.99 19.28 31.26
C THR A 40 -14.64 18.95 30.62
N ALA A 41 -13.67 18.58 31.46
CA ALA A 41 -12.37 18.06 30.99
C ALA A 41 -12.38 16.53 31.02
N ALA A 42 -11.84 15.93 29.99
CA ALA A 42 -11.64 14.47 29.90
C ALA A 42 -10.17 14.14 29.64
N ARG A 43 -9.70 13.12 30.31
CA ARG A 43 -8.40 12.50 30.05
C ARG A 43 -8.61 11.01 29.86
N LEU A 44 -8.39 10.56 28.63
CA LEU A 44 -8.52 9.16 28.23
C LEU A 44 -7.13 8.61 27.94
N THR A 45 -6.82 7.45 28.49
CA THR A 45 -5.53 6.77 28.26
C THR A 45 -5.76 5.33 27.87
N ARG A 46 -4.96 4.83 26.94
CA ARG A 46 -4.93 3.43 26.53
C ARG A 46 -3.47 2.98 26.39
N GLY A 47 -3.09 1.99 27.17
CA GLY A 47 -1.90 1.19 26.91
C GLY A 47 -2.32 -0.02 26.08
N ASP A 48 -1.54 -0.38 25.07
CA ASP A 48 -1.74 -1.55 24.21
C ASP A 48 -0.46 -2.38 24.21
N LEU A 49 -0.50 -3.54 24.81
CA LEU A 49 0.53 -4.55 24.76
C LEU A 49 0.14 -5.58 23.69
N SER A 50 0.88 -5.66 22.62
CA SER A 50 0.65 -6.58 21.51
C SER A 50 1.74 -7.63 21.40
N GLY A 51 1.38 -8.83 20.95
CA GLY A 51 2.33 -9.87 20.63
C GLY A 51 1.79 -10.79 19.57
N GLY A 52 2.67 -11.28 18.70
CA GLY A 52 2.27 -12.11 17.58
C GLY A 52 3.35 -13.07 17.10
N VAL A 53 2.91 -14.08 16.39
CA VAL A 53 3.75 -15.06 15.71
C VAL A 53 3.20 -15.26 14.30
N ASN A 54 4.07 -15.08 13.31
CA ASN A 54 3.79 -15.40 11.92
C ASN A 54 4.71 -16.54 11.47
N VAL A 55 4.14 -17.51 10.73
CA VAL A 55 4.85 -18.66 10.18
C VAL A 55 4.51 -18.81 8.70
N VAL A 56 5.53 -18.99 7.86
CA VAL A 56 5.36 -19.32 6.44
C VAL A 56 6.07 -20.64 6.16
N VAL A 57 5.29 -21.60 5.65
CA VAL A 57 5.72 -22.97 5.37
C VAL A 57 5.71 -23.19 3.85
N PRO A 58 6.86 -23.33 3.18
CA PRO A 58 6.89 -23.78 1.79
C PRO A 58 6.50 -25.27 1.72
N ILE A 59 5.54 -25.59 0.85
CA ILE A 59 5.02 -26.96 0.67
C ILE A 59 5.60 -27.60 -0.58
N THR A 60 5.67 -26.83 -1.68
CA THR A 60 6.29 -27.25 -2.94
C THR A 60 7.15 -26.13 -3.49
N SER A 61 8.22 -26.47 -4.20
CA SER A 61 9.11 -25.46 -4.78
C SER A 61 9.75 -25.97 -6.06
N ARG A 62 9.62 -25.21 -7.13
CA ARG A 62 10.33 -25.44 -8.38
C ARG A 62 11.82 -25.17 -8.25
N ARG A 63 12.18 -24.21 -7.40
CA ARG A 63 13.56 -23.85 -7.13
C ARG A 63 14.32 -24.99 -6.46
N GLU A 64 13.69 -25.67 -5.51
CA GLU A 64 14.28 -26.82 -4.77
C GLU A 64 13.97 -28.16 -5.44
N ALA A 65 13.32 -28.16 -6.62
CA ALA A 65 12.88 -29.34 -7.37
C ALA A 65 12.05 -30.32 -6.51
N PHE A 66 11.30 -29.81 -5.52
CA PHE A 66 10.45 -30.59 -4.65
C PHE A 66 8.98 -30.44 -5.06
N LEU A 67 8.38 -31.50 -5.57
CA LEU A 67 7.01 -31.53 -6.11
C LEU A 67 6.75 -30.40 -7.14
N ASP A 68 7.75 -30.11 -7.96
CA ASP A 68 7.84 -29.00 -8.91
C ASP A 68 6.74 -28.98 -9.96
N ALA A 69 6.17 -30.14 -10.30
CA ALA A 69 5.06 -30.28 -11.24
C ALA A 69 3.79 -29.50 -10.81
N ILE A 70 3.60 -29.26 -9.51
CA ILE A 70 2.46 -28.50 -8.96
C ILE A 70 2.74 -26.99 -9.01
N GLY A 71 4.00 -26.60 -9.14
CA GLY A 71 4.45 -25.21 -8.97
C GLY A 71 4.85 -24.90 -7.54
N ASP A 72 4.93 -23.61 -7.22
CA ASP A 72 5.31 -23.15 -5.88
C ASP A 72 4.06 -22.96 -5.02
N VAL A 73 3.98 -23.70 -3.90
CA VAL A 73 2.90 -23.59 -2.91
C VAL A 73 3.49 -23.25 -1.55
N SER A 74 2.94 -22.24 -0.89
CA SER A 74 3.25 -21.93 0.50
C SER A 74 2.01 -21.71 1.33
N LEU A 75 2.06 -22.12 2.59
CA LEU A 75 1.04 -21.83 3.59
C LEU A 75 1.57 -20.75 4.53
N SER A 76 0.70 -19.83 4.92
CA SER A 76 0.98 -18.82 5.94
C SER A 76 -0.01 -18.93 7.08
N GLY A 77 0.47 -18.74 8.30
CA GLY A 77 -0.35 -18.70 9.50
C GLY A 77 0.15 -17.60 10.42
N GLN A 78 -0.78 -16.86 11.02
CA GLN A 78 -0.48 -15.84 12.02
C GLN A 78 -1.45 -15.99 13.18
N VAL A 79 -0.94 -15.80 14.40
CA VAL A 79 -1.73 -15.66 15.61
C VAL A 79 -1.19 -14.48 16.40
N GLY A 80 -2.07 -13.70 17.00
CA GLY A 80 -1.71 -12.52 17.77
C GLY A 80 -2.69 -12.22 18.90
N PHE A 81 -2.27 -11.33 19.79
CA PHE A 81 -3.12 -10.75 20.81
C PHE A 81 -2.76 -9.28 21.05
N ASN A 82 -3.76 -8.52 21.49
CA ASN A 82 -3.61 -7.15 21.95
C ASN A 82 -4.27 -7.03 23.30
N HIS A 83 -3.53 -6.60 24.32
CA HIS A 83 -4.07 -6.33 25.66
C HIS A 83 -4.18 -4.82 25.88
N LEU A 84 -5.43 -4.34 25.86
CA LEU A 84 -5.75 -2.93 26.06
C LEU A 84 -6.07 -2.66 27.53
N SER A 85 -5.43 -1.64 28.11
CA SER A 85 -5.58 -1.29 29.53
C SER A 85 -7.00 -0.87 29.94
N ASP A 86 -7.80 -0.41 28.98
CA ASP A 86 -9.17 0.09 29.18
C ASP A 86 -10.26 -0.86 28.66
N PHE A 87 -9.90 -1.93 27.95
CA PHE A 87 -10.90 -2.81 27.33
C PHE A 87 -10.65 -4.31 27.56
N GLY A 88 -9.40 -4.72 27.81
CA GLY A 88 -9.02 -6.13 27.99
C GLY A 88 -8.29 -6.74 26.79
N THR A 89 -8.27 -8.06 26.70
CA THR A 89 -7.49 -8.80 25.72
C THR A 89 -8.35 -9.16 24.51
N LEU A 90 -7.80 -8.90 23.33
CA LEU A 90 -8.34 -9.20 22.01
C LEU A 90 -7.41 -10.15 21.29
N TYR A 91 -7.96 -10.99 20.47
CA TYR A 91 -7.20 -11.98 19.70
C TYR A 91 -7.38 -11.79 18.21
N ASP A 92 -6.36 -12.19 17.46
CA ASP A 92 -6.42 -12.28 16.01
C ASP A 92 -5.72 -13.53 15.51
N TRP A 93 -6.17 -14.04 14.38
CA TRP A 93 -5.48 -15.08 13.66
C TRP A 93 -5.81 -15.01 12.17
N SER A 94 -4.87 -15.45 11.35
CA SER A 94 -5.09 -15.59 9.92
C SER A 94 -4.41 -16.84 9.36
N GLY A 95 -4.95 -17.35 8.27
CA GLY A 95 -4.36 -18.43 7.51
C GLY A 95 -4.46 -18.15 6.03
N GLY A 96 -3.42 -18.49 5.28
CA GLY A 96 -3.37 -18.21 3.86
C GLY A 96 -2.64 -19.29 3.06
N VAL A 97 -2.99 -19.36 1.78
CA VAL A 97 -2.33 -20.19 0.77
C VAL A 97 -1.91 -19.30 -0.37
N ASN A 98 -0.63 -19.43 -0.77
CA ASN A 98 -0.12 -18.85 -2.00
C ASN A 98 0.23 -19.99 -2.95
N TRP A 99 -0.20 -19.89 -4.18
CA TRP A 99 0.06 -20.88 -5.21
C TRP A 99 0.46 -20.22 -6.52
N ALA A 100 1.63 -20.60 -7.03
CA ALA A 100 2.16 -20.15 -8.31
C ALA A 100 2.45 -21.37 -9.21
N PRO A 101 1.47 -21.86 -9.97
CA PRO A 101 1.62 -23.07 -10.82
C PRO A 101 2.60 -22.86 -11.99
N GLY A 102 2.94 -21.62 -12.32
CA GLY A 102 3.80 -21.27 -13.47
C GLY A 102 3.04 -20.50 -14.54
N GLY A 103 3.71 -20.22 -15.67
CA GLY A 103 3.09 -19.52 -16.80
C GLY A 103 2.62 -18.08 -16.48
N GLY A 104 3.18 -17.44 -15.45
CA GLY A 104 2.76 -16.09 -15.03
C GLY A 104 1.44 -16.08 -14.26
N VAL A 105 1.04 -17.23 -13.70
CA VAL A 105 -0.15 -17.35 -12.83
C VAL A 105 0.29 -17.32 -11.37
N GLY A 106 -0.36 -16.46 -10.57
CA GLY A 106 -0.22 -16.42 -9.12
C GLY A 106 -1.59 -16.31 -8.47
N MET A 107 -1.85 -17.12 -7.47
CA MET A 107 -3.11 -17.15 -6.72
C MET A 107 -2.84 -17.06 -5.23
N GLN A 108 -3.69 -16.33 -4.51
CA GLN A 108 -3.64 -16.21 -3.07
C GLN A 108 -5.05 -16.30 -2.49
N ALA A 109 -5.19 -17.09 -1.43
CA ALA A 109 -6.39 -17.11 -0.62
C ALA A 109 -6.00 -16.88 0.84
N THR A 110 -6.69 -15.96 1.52
CA THR A 110 -6.42 -15.63 2.93
C THR A 110 -7.74 -15.53 3.67
N TYR A 111 -7.79 -16.11 4.84
CA TYR A 111 -8.84 -15.91 5.84
C TYR A 111 -8.27 -15.23 7.06
N THR A 112 -8.93 -14.18 7.53
CA THR A 112 -8.55 -13.44 8.75
C THR A 112 -9.75 -13.39 9.69
N TRP A 113 -9.49 -13.69 10.95
CA TRP A 113 -10.40 -13.49 12.05
C TRP A 113 -9.73 -12.60 13.09
N ARG A 114 -10.41 -11.54 13.52
CA ARG A 114 -9.86 -10.64 14.52
C ARG A 114 -10.94 -9.99 15.36
N GLU A 115 -10.59 -9.67 16.61
CA GLU A 115 -11.36 -8.81 17.48
C GLU A 115 -10.80 -7.40 17.46
N VAL A 116 -11.68 -6.41 17.49
CA VAL A 116 -11.32 -4.98 17.45
C VAL A 116 -12.07 -4.27 18.57
N ALA A 117 -11.35 -3.55 19.42
CA ALA A 117 -11.96 -2.73 20.46
C ALA A 117 -12.61 -1.48 19.84
N PRO A 118 -13.68 -0.96 20.46
CA PRO A 118 -14.17 0.37 20.17
C PRO A 118 -13.08 1.43 20.38
N GLY A 119 -13.20 2.54 19.67
CA GLY A 119 -12.29 3.66 19.84
C GLY A 119 -12.32 4.22 21.28
N LEU A 120 -11.18 4.71 21.76
CA LEU A 120 -11.02 5.25 23.11
C LEU A 120 -12.06 6.35 23.43
N THR A 121 -12.32 7.23 22.47
CA THR A 121 -13.33 8.29 22.59
C THR A 121 -14.77 7.75 22.55
N GLN A 122 -15.01 6.67 21.80
CA GLN A 122 -16.32 6.02 21.74
C GLN A 122 -16.70 5.36 23.07
N LEU A 123 -15.69 4.87 23.81
CA LEU A 123 -15.91 4.29 25.15
C LEU A 123 -15.97 5.34 26.24
N GLY A 124 -15.06 6.31 26.25
CA GLY A 124 -14.72 7.10 27.40
C GLY A 124 -15.00 8.61 27.33
N ASN A 125 -15.53 9.14 26.22
CA ASN A 125 -15.88 10.57 26.17
C ASN A 125 -16.87 10.93 27.27
N PRO A 126 -16.73 12.12 27.90
CA PRO A 126 -17.69 12.61 28.88
C PRO A 126 -19.11 12.61 28.32
N VAL A 127 -20.04 12.23 29.16
CA VAL A 127 -21.47 12.30 28.82
C VAL A 127 -21.94 13.73 29.00
N ILE A 128 -22.41 14.35 27.92
CA ILE A 128 -22.92 15.72 27.88
C ILE A 128 -24.40 15.66 27.49
N THR A 129 -25.22 16.41 28.21
CA THR A 129 -26.65 16.50 27.95
C THR A 129 -26.99 17.94 27.55
N ASP A 130 -27.44 18.14 26.35
CA ASP A 130 -27.88 19.42 25.82
C ASP A 130 -29.43 19.47 25.85
N PHE A 131 -29.97 20.49 26.49
CA PHE A 131 -31.43 20.67 26.62
C PHE A 131 -31.96 21.61 25.54
N ASN A 132 -33.21 21.42 25.15
CA ASN A 132 -33.92 22.27 24.20
C ASN A 132 -33.20 22.42 22.84
N VAL A 133 -32.64 21.33 22.34
CA VAL A 133 -32.01 21.28 21.03
C VAL A 133 -33.10 21.11 19.97
N PRO A 134 -33.17 21.96 18.93
CA PRO A 134 -34.13 21.78 17.85
C PRO A 134 -33.74 20.56 17.02
N VAL A 135 -34.64 19.59 16.93
CA VAL A 135 -34.48 18.33 16.18
C VAL A 135 -35.69 18.15 15.27
N PHE A 136 -35.43 17.84 14.01
CA PHE A 136 -36.48 17.47 13.08
C PHE A 136 -36.87 16.00 13.33
N ASP A 137 -38.08 15.78 13.77
CA ASP A 137 -38.66 14.44 13.98
C ASP A 137 -39.21 13.90 12.66
N LEU A 138 -38.50 12.96 12.06
CA LEU A 138 -38.93 12.31 10.81
C LEU A 138 -40.21 11.49 10.95
N THR A 139 -40.58 11.10 12.17
CA THR A 139 -41.80 10.31 12.43
C THR A 139 -43.06 11.22 12.38
N GLN A 140 -42.98 12.42 12.94
CA GLN A 140 -44.09 13.37 12.97
C GLN A 140 -44.00 14.47 11.90
N GLY A 141 -42.82 14.62 11.27
CA GLY A 141 -42.61 15.62 10.21
C GLY A 141 -42.48 17.04 10.73
N GLU A 142 -42.14 17.24 12.00
CA GLU A 142 -42.03 18.54 12.64
C GLU A 142 -40.72 18.74 13.37
N THR A 143 -40.36 19.99 13.66
CA THR A 143 -39.19 20.33 14.49
C THR A 143 -39.62 20.53 15.92
N VAL A 144 -39.05 19.73 16.82
CA VAL A 144 -39.32 19.76 18.26
C VAL A 144 -38.06 20.12 19.05
N LEU A 145 -38.24 20.64 20.26
CA LEU A 145 -37.12 20.86 21.20
C LEU A 145 -36.94 19.61 22.05
N ALA A 146 -35.84 18.90 21.80
CA ALA A 146 -35.53 17.65 22.50
C ALA A 146 -34.25 17.77 23.34
N THR A 147 -34.13 16.90 24.34
CA THR A 147 -32.89 16.70 25.10
C THR A 147 -32.00 15.72 24.40
N ILE A 148 -30.74 16.11 24.11
CA ILE A 148 -29.78 15.27 23.42
C ILE A 148 -28.64 14.87 24.36
N THR A 149 -28.42 13.57 24.48
CA THR A 149 -27.28 13.03 25.24
C THR A 149 -26.21 12.57 24.25
N ASN A 150 -25.03 13.13 24.36
CA ASN A 150 -23.82 12.76 23.60
C ASN A 150 -22.75 12.23 24.55
N GLY A 151 -21.66 11.64 24.01
CA GLY A 151 -20.53 11.17 24.80
C GLY A 151 -20.13 9.75 24.46
N GLY A 152 -19.32 9.13 25.32
CA GLY A 152 -18.90 7.74 25.18
C GLY A 152 -19.94 6.76 25.72
N ASN A 153 -19.80 5.50 25.31
CA ASN A 153 -20.62 4.40 25.76
C ASN A 153 -19.74 3.24 26.23
N PRO A 154 -19.51 3.07 27.52
CA PRO A 154 -18.66 2.00 28.06
C PRO A 154 -19.27 0.58 27.90
N ALA A 155 -20.54 0.48 27.50
CA ALA A 155 -21.20 -0.80 27.24
C ALA A 155 -21.00 -1.35 25.82
N LEU A 156 -20.17 -0.71 25.00
CA LEU A 156 -19.80 -1.20 23.67
C LEU A 156 -19.01 -2.50 23.77
N LEU A 157 -19.24 -3.40 22.81
CA LEU A 157 -18.60 -4.71 22.76
C LEU A 157 -17.47 -4.72 21.74
N ALA A 158 -16.53 -5.68 21.88
CA ALA A 158 -15.55 -5.95 20.84
C ALA A 158 -16.24 -6.35 19.53
N GLU A 159 -15.86 -5.73 18.45
CA GLU A 159 -16.24 -6.12 17.10
C GLU A 159 -15.46 -7.37 16.70
N THR A 160 -16.13 -8.34 16.09
CA THR A 160 -15.49 -9.52 15.49
C THR A 160 -15.56 -9.41 13.99
N GLN A 161 -14.39 -9.35 13.35
CA GLN A 161 -14.24 -9.26 11.90
C GLN A 161 -13.78 -10.60 11.31
N LYS A 162 -14.40 -11.01 10.21
CA LYS A 162 -14.11 -12.24 9.46
C LYS A 162 -13.97 -11.88 7.98
N ASP A 163 -12.77 -11.99 7.47
CA ASP A 163 -12.42 -11.51 6.14
C ASP A 163 -11.90 -12.67 5.29
N TRP A 164 -12.50 -12.88 4.13
CA TRP A 164 -11.98 -13.70 3.06
C TRP A 164 -11.42 -12.81 1.97
N LYS A 165 -10.21 -13.09 1.54
CA LYS A 165 -9.58 -12.43 0.39
C LYS A 165 -9.05 -13.48 -0.57
N PHE A 166 -9.48 -13.39 -1.83
CA PHE A 166 -8.95 -14.16 -2.94
C PHE A 166 -8.37 -13.21 -3.96
N SER A 167 -7.13 -13.44 -4.36
CA SER A 167 -6.44 -12.66 -5.38
C SER A 167 -5.85 -13.60 -6.43
N ALA A 168 -6.01 -13.28 -7.71
CA ALA A 168 -5.38 -13.96 -8.81
C ALA A 168 -4.71 -12.96 -9.74
N ASN A 169 -3.46 -13.24 -10.10
CA ASN A 169 -2.70 -12.51 -11.10
C ASN A 169 -2.40 -13.49 -12.26
N LEU A 170 -2.73 -13.08 -13.47
CA LEU A 170 -2.65 -13.91 -14.66
C LEU A 170 -1.90 -13.14 -15.74
N ALA A 171 -0.74 -13.62 -16.16
CA ALA A 171 -0.12 -13.12 -17.39
C ALA A 171 -0.98 -13.55 -18.59
N VAL A 172 -1.32 -12.60 -19.46
CA VAL A 172 -2.13 -12.90 -20.65
C VAL A 172 -1.19 -13.44 -21.74
N PRO A 173 -1.30 -14.73 -22.11
CA PRO A 173 -0.27 -15.41 -22.93
C PRO A 173 -0.14 -14.89 -24.36
N PHE A 174 -1.14 -14.17 -24.86
CA PHE A 174 -1.18 -13.69 -26.25
C PHE A 174 -0.82 -12.20 -26.39
N ILE A 175 -0.56 -11.50 -25.30
CA ILE A 175 -0.25 -10.06 -25.27
C ILE A 175 0.94 -9.86 -24.33
N GLU A 176 2.11 -9.58 -24.91
CA GLU A 176 3.31 -9.30 -24.13
C GLU A 176 3.09 -8.09 -23.21
N GLY A 177 3.48 -8.23 -21.93
CA GLY A 177 3.33 -7.18 -20.94
C GLY A 177 1.91 -6.96 -20.41
N ALA A 178 0.93 -7.81 -20.79
CA ALA A 178 -0.42 -7.76 -20.26
C ALA A 178 -0.59 -8.66 -19.03
N GLN A 179 -1.21 -8.12 -17.98
CA GLN A 179 -1.54 -8.82 -16.73
C GLN A 179 -2.98 -8.54 -16.34
N LEU A 180 -3.72 -9.60 -16.11
CA LEU A 180 -5.07 -9.56 -15.53
C LEU A 180 -4.96 -9.81 -14.03
N GLN A 181 -5.54 -8.91 -13.24
CA GLN A 181 -5.70 -9.06 -11.80
C GLN A 181 -7.17 -9.20 -11.45
N VAL A 182 -7.48 -10.15 -10.58
CA VAL A 182 -8.82 -10.36 -10.05
C VAL A 182 -8.72 -10.44 -8.54
N ASP A 183 -9.49 -9.60 -7.83
CA ASP A 183 -9.56 -9.59 -6.37
C ASP A 183 -11.01 -9.77 -5.93
N TYR A 184 -11.28 -10.74 -5.07
CA TYR A 184 -12.54 -10.91 -4.38
C TYR A 184 -12.33 -10.78 -2.87
N ILE A 185 -13.09 -9.90 -2.26
CA ILE A 185 -13.04 -9.64 -0.82
C ILE A 185 -14.46 -9.78 -0.27
N ARG A 186 -14.58 -10.58 0.79
CA ARG A 186 -15.81 -10.71 1.56
C ARG A 186 -15.51 -10.42 3.03
N ASN A 187 -16.13 -9.35 3.54
CA ASN A 187 -16.05 -8.95 4.93
C ASN A 187 -17.36 -9.27 5.64
N ARG A 188 -17.23 -9.74 6.86
CA ARG A 188 -18.34 -9.93 7.79
C ARG A 188 -17.91 -9.48 9.16
N SER A 189 -18.52 -8.39 9.63
CA SER A 189 -18.27 -7.83 10.96
C SER A 189 -19.50 -8.02 11.82
N SER A 190 -19.32 -8.52 13.03
CA SER A 190 -20.36 -8.67 14.05
C SER A 190 -20.09 -7.76 15.23
N LYS A 191 -21.13 -7.27 15.89
CA LYS A 191 -21.05 -6.32 17.03
C LYS A 191 -20.34 -5.02 16.63
N VAL A 192 -20.70 -4.48 15.47
CA VAL A 192 -20.03 -3.32 14.86
C VAL A 192 -20.36 -2.05 15.64
N THR A 193 -19.34 -1.39 16.16
CA THR A 193 -19.48 -0.09 16.81
C THR A 193 -19.65 1.02 15.79
N SER A 194 -20.68 1.84 15.98
CA SER A 194 -20.96 3.00 15.12
C SER A 194 -21.49 4.18 15.94
N SER A 195 -21.34 5.38 15.42
CA SER A 195 -22.09 6.54 15.90
C SER A 195 -23.58 6.27 15.76
N PHE A 196 -24.38 6.85 16.66
CA PHE A 196 -25.84 6.75 16.56
C PHE A 196 -26.32 7.35 15.22
N PRO A 197 -27.03 6.58 14.39
CA PRO A 197 -27.44 7.03 13.08
C PRO A 197 -28.55 8.10 13.13
N LEU A 198 -28.91 8.62 11.95
CA LEU A 198 -30.06 9.50 11.85
C LEU A 198 -31.32 8.78 12.37
N LEU A 199 -32.09 9.45 13.25
CA LEU A 199 -33.29 8.90 13.84
C LEU A 199 -34.38 8.75 12.77
N THR A 200 -34.63 7.50 12.41
CA THR A 200 -35.76 7.08 11.55
C THR A 200 -36.66 6.14 12.35
N PRO A 201 -37.92 5.87 11.96
CA PRO A 201 -38.75 4.89 12.65
C PRO A 201 -38.11 3.52 12.78
N ALA A 202 -37.32 3.09 11.79
CA ALA A 202 -36.61 1.82 11.82
C ALA A 202 -35.47 1.82 12.87
N ILE A 203 -34.73 2.93 12.99
CA ILE A 203 -33.66 3.09 14.00
C ILE A 203 -34.27 3.18 15.40
N GLU A 204 -35.37 3.90 15.57
CA GLU A 204 -36.08 3.97 16.83
C GLU A 204 -36.55 2.58 17.29
N ALA A 205 -37.13 1.79 16.40
CA ALA A 205 -37.53 0.42 16.67
C ALA A 205 -36.36 -0.51 16.99
N ALA A 206 -35.18 -0.30 16.37
CA ALA A 206 -33.98 -1.08 16.61
C ALA A 206 -33.29 -0.74 17.95
N PHE A 207 -33.46 0.49 18.46
CA PHE A 207 -32.86 0.99 19.71
C PHE A 207 -33.88 1.64 20.63
N PRO A 208 -34.88 0.89 21.15
CA PRO A 208 -36.03 1.47 21.86
C PRO A 208 -35.65 2.18 23.17
N GLY A 209 -34.49 1.84 23.77
CA GLY A 209 -34.01 2.49 25.00
C GLY A 209 -33.26 3.81 24.75
N ARG A 210 -33.08 4.24 23.49
CA ARG A 210 -32.35 5.45 23.13
C ARG A 210 -33.23 6.65 22.81
N VAL A 211 -34.51 6.44 22.68
CA VAL A 211 -35.48 7.48 22.33
C VAL A 211 -36.59 7.53 23.38
N THR A 212 -36.92 8.73 23.85
CA THR A 212 -38.02 8.95 24.76
C THR A 212 -39.07 9.82 24.08
N ARG A 213 -40.31 9.32 24.04
CA ARG A 213 -41.46 10.09 23.54
C ARG A 213 -42.46 10.35 24.65
N GLY A 214 -43.16 11.45 24.53
CA GLY A 214 -44.33 11.76 25.39
C GLY A 214 -45.51 10.85 25.07
N THR A 215 -46.54 10.95 25.89
CA THR A 215 -47.81 10.20 25.72
C THR A 215 -48.57 10.61 24.44
N ASP A 216 -48.30 11.81 23.92
CA ASP A 216 -48.80 12.37 22.67
C ASP A 216 -47.96 12.01 21.43
N GLY A 217 -46.86 11.23 21.67
CA GLY A 217 -45.93 10.84 20.64
C GLY A 217 -44.79 11.84 20.36
N THR A 218 -44.81 13.03 20.99
CA THR A 218 -43.78 14.06 20.82
C THR A 218 -42.43 13.55 21.26
N LEU A 219 -41.38 13.80 20.44
CA LEU A 219 -39.99 13.42 20.76
C LEU A 219 -39.47 14.32 21.91
N LEU A 220 -39.13 13.72 23.03
CA LEU A 220 -38.62 14.41 24.22
C LEU A 220 -37.11 14.31 24.39
N ALA A 221 -36.52 13.13 24.14
CA ALA A 221 -35.07 12.93 24.30
C ALA A 221 -34.52 11.87 23.36
N ILE A 222 -33.24 12.05 23.00
CA ILE A 222 -32.46 11.11 22.21
C ILE A 222 -31.08 10.91 22.87
N ASP A 223 -30.71 9.67 23.14
CA ASP A 223 -29.35 9.29 23.52
C ASP A 223 -28.56 8.93 22.23
N ARG A 224 -27.70 9.85 21.79
CA ARG A 224 -26.88 9.73 20.56
C ARG A 224 -25.51 9.12 20.81
N ARG A 225 -25.24 8.57 22.00
CA ARG A 225 -23.99 7.88 22.27
C ARG A 225 -23.82 6.69 21.31
N PRO A 226 -22.57 6.27 20.99
CA PRO A 226 -22.31 5.16 20.09
C PRO A 226 -23.10 3.89 20.43
N VAL A 227 -23.46 3.15 19.41
CA VAL A 227 -24.27 1.92 19.48
C VAL A 227 -23.54 0.75 18.84
N THR A 228 -23.98 -0.47 19.16
CA THR A 228 -23.49 -1.70 18.55
C THR A 228 -24.54 -2.25 17.59
N PHE A 229 -24.19 -2.36 16.31
CA PHE A 229 -24.98 -3.08 15.31
C PHE A 229 -24.67 -4.57 15.36
N ALA A 230 -25.66 -5.39 15.10
CA ALA A 230 -25.52 -6.84 15.15
C ALA A 230 -24.51 -7.36 14.11
N GLU A 231 -24.62 -6.90 12.88
CA GLU A 231 -23.78 -7.36 11.77
C GLU A 231 -23.72 -6.36 10.62
N THR A 232 -22.54 -6.30 9.99
CA THR A 232 -22.33 -5.64 8.70
C THR A 232 -21.68 -6.63 7.75
N ARG A 233 -22.13 -6.66 6.49
CA ARG A 233 -21.55 -7.49 5.43
C ARG A 233 -21.20 -6.62 4.26
N ALA A 234 -20.03 -6.89 3.68
CA ALA A 234 -19.59 -6.24 2.45
C ALA A 234 -18.89 -7.27 1.55
N GLU A 235 -19.19 -7.22 0.27
CA GLU A 235 -18.55 -8.03 -0.75
C GLU A 235 -18.08 -7.12 -1.88
N ARG A 236 -16.87 -7.36 -2.38
CA ARG A 236 -16.29 -6.62 -3.48
C ARG A 236 -15.56 -7.56 -4.41
N LEU A 237 -15.91 -7.49 -5.69
CA LEU A 237 -15.15 -8.07 -6.79
C LEU A 237 -14.52 -6.92 -7.58
N ALA A 238 -13.20 -6.96 -7.74
CA ALA A 238 -12.47 -6.02 -8.55
C ALA A 238 -11.63 -6.79 -9.58
N PHE A 239 -11.54 -6.27 -10.78
CA PHE A 239 -10.66 -6.77 -11.81
C PHE A 239 -9.97 -5.61 -12.50
N GLY A 240 -8.73 -5.83 -12.91
CA GLY A 240 -7.90 -4.84 -13.57
C GLY A 240 -7.09 -5.51 -14.68
N LEU A 241 -6.97 -4.85 -15.81
CA LEU A 241 -6.07 -5.24 -16.88
C LEU A 241 -4.98 -4.17 -17.00
N THR A 242 -3.74 -4.58 -16.80
CA THR A 242 -2.58 -3.72 -17.01
C THR A 242 -1.85 -4.21 -18.26
N MET A 243 -1.58 -3.29 -19.19
CA MET A 243 -0.82 -3.57 -20.39
C MET A 243 0.37 -2.63 -20.46
N ARG A 244 1.54 -3.17 -20.74
CA ARG A 244 2.76 -2.38 -20.97
C ARG A 244 3.29 -2.73 -22.36
N GLY A 245 3.46 -1.73 -23.17
CA GLY A 245 4.04 -1.85 -24.51
C GLY A 245 4.88 -0.63 -24.82
N SER A 246 5.92 -0.82 -25.63
CA SER A 246 6.67 0.29 -26.22
C SER A 246 6.12 0.56 -27.61
N PHE A 247 5.75 1.80 -27.88
CA PHE A 247 5.37 2.23 -29.23
C PHE A 247 6.55 2.94 -29.89
N GLY A 248 6.85 2.57 -31.13
CA GLY A 248 7.96 3.13 -31.91
C GLY A 248 9.25 2.32 -31.76
N THR A 249 10.27 2.73 -32.49
CA THR A 249 11.61 2.14 -32.38
C THR A 249 12.22 2.55 -31.05
N PRO A 250 12.66 1.61 -30.19
CA PRO A 250 13.33 1.97 -28.94
C PRO A 250 14.56 2.83 -29.27
N ALA A 251 14.69 3.98 -28.62
CA ALA A 251 15.94 4.72 -28.70
C ALA A 251 17.08 3.81 -28.21
N PRO A 252 18.20 3.69 -28.92
CA PRO A 252 19.31 2.86 -28.46
C PRO A 252 19.72 3.29 -27.06
N ASP A 253 19.95 2.30 -26.19
CA ASP A 253 20.37 2.59 -24.83
C ASP A 253 21.72 3.35 -24.83
N GLN A 254 22.03 4.00 -23.71
CA GLN A 254 23.26 4.82 -23.62
C GLN A 254 24.53 4.00 -23.90
N ARG A 255 24.54 2.71 -23.61
CA ARG A 255 25.64 1.80 -23.87
C ARG A 255 25.77 1.49 -25.37
N GLN A 256 24.64 1.24 -26.04
CA GLN A 256 24.63 1.01 -27.50
C GLN A 256 25.11 2.27 -28.26
N ARG A 257 24.65 3.46 -27.82
CA ARG A 257 25.10 4.75 -28.39
C ARG A 257 26.61 4.94 -28.19
N PHE A 258 27.11 4.67 -27.00
CA PHE A 258 28.54 4.75 -26.69
C PHE A 258 29.37 3.77 -27.54
N MET A 259 28.91 2.52 -27.66
CA MET A 259 29.61 1.52 -28.49
C MET A 259 29.63 1.89 -29.95
N ALA A 260 28.51 2.35 -30.51
CA ALA A 260 28.44 2.83 -31.89
C ALA A 260 29.37 4.02 -32.13
N PHE A 261 29.42 4.98 -31.21
CA PHE A 261 30.36 6.11 -31.26
C PHE A 261 31.82 5.66 -31.16
N ARG A 262 32.14 4.74 -30.25
CA ARG A 262 33.49 4.18 -30.10
C ARG A 262 33.92 3.45 -31.36
N ASP A 263 33.07 2.61 -31.93
CA ASP A 263 33.40 1.84 -33.13
C ASP A 263 33.64 2.78 -34.31
N ARG A 264 32.91 3.87 -34.41
CA ARG A 264 33.14 4.89 -35.44
C ARG A 264 34.45 5.68 -35.23
N LEU A 265 34.77 6.03 -33.99
CA LEU A 265 36.02 6.70 -33.63
C LEU A 265 37.24 5.78 -33.85
N CYS A 266 37.09 4.47 -33.59
CA CYS A 266 38.17 3.51 -33.77
C CYS A 266 38.36 3.03 -35.21
N ALA A 267 37.49 3.41 -36.13
CA ALA A 267 37.68 3.19 -37.57
C ALA A 267 38.94 3.91 -38.11
N ALA A 268 39.43 3.47 -39.26
CA ALA A 268 40.67 4.01 -39.86
C ALA A 268 40.65 5.54 -40.06
N ASP A 269 39.49 6.08 -40.37
CA ASP A 269 39.20 7.51 -40.61
C ASP A 269 38.60 8.24 -39.37
N GLY A 270 38.70 7.64 -38.17
CA GLY A 270 38.07 8.16 -36.94
C GLY A 270 38.52 9.55 -36.51
N GLU A 271 39.80 9.93 -36.82
CA GLU A 271 40.29 11.29 -36.54
C GLU A 271 39.63 12.33 -37.48
N ASP A 272 39.53 11.99 -38.77
CA ASP A 272 38.88 12.87 -39.75
C ASP A 272 37.37 12.96 -39.49
N PHE A 273 36.75 11.88 -39.03
CA PHE A 273 35.37 11.89 -38.54
C PHE A 273 35.17 12.90 -37.39
N MET A 274 36.07 12.93 -36.41
CA MET A 274 35.97 13.88 -35.28
C MET A 274 36.15 15.33 -35.70
N VAL A 275 37.06 15.57 -36.65
CA VAL A 275 37.27 16.91 -37.25
C VAL A 275 36.04 17.35 -38.05
N SER A 276 35.46 16.47 -38.85
CA SER A 276 34.26 16.76 -39.63
C SER A 276 33.03 16.97 -38.72
N LEU A 277 32.93 16.18 -37.63
CA LEU A 277 31.90 16.31 -36.61
C LEU A 277 31.96 17.68 -35.92
N ALA A 278 33.17 18.12 -35.53
CA ALA A 278 33.36 19.42 -34.91
C ALA A 278 32.96 20.56 -35.86
N ALA A 279 33.39 20.47 -37.14
CA ALA A 279 33.03 21.47 -38.14
C ALA A 279 31.53 21.52 -38.46
N ALA A 280 30.82 20.39 -38.41
CA ALA A 280 29.37 20.35 -38.61
C ALA A 280 28.62 20.96 -37.39
N ILE A 281 29.04 20.63 -36.17
CA ILE A 281 28.44 21.19 -34.93
C ILE A 281 28.67 22.72 -34.89
N ASP A 282 29.83 23.22 -35.28
CA ASP A 282 30.10 24.66 -35.31
C ASP A 282 29.22 25.40 -36.34
N ARG A 283 28.78 24.73 -37.40
CA ARG A 283 27.80 25.26 -38.37
C ARG A 283 26.33 25.06 -37.93
N GLY A 284 26.09 24.38 -36.82
CA GLY A 284 24.73 24.04 -36.35
C GLY A 284 24.07 22.92 -37.20
N GLU A 285 24.86 22.11 -37.90
CA GLU A 285 24.40 21.02 -38.75
C GLU A 285 24.55 19.67 -38.03
N THR A 286 23.63 18.73 -38.29
CA THR A 286 23.81 17.34 -37.88
C THR A 286 24.65 16.61 -38.96
N PRO A 287 25.80 16.00 -38.60
CA PRO A 287 26.60 15.28 -39.55
C PRO A 287 25.82 14.14 -40.23
N PRO A 288 26.01 13.89 -41.53
CA PRO A 288 25.31 12.82 -42.25
C PRO A 288 25.64 11.41 -41.71
N ASP A 289 26.82 11.24 -41.08
CA ASP A 289 27.31 9.99 -40.50
C ASP A 289 27.14 9.94 -38.97
N ALA A 290 26.30 10.81 -38.39
CA ALA A 290 26.06 10.81 -36.98
C ALA A 290 25.33 9.51 -36.56
N PRO A 291 25.78 8.82 -35.49
CA PRO A 291 25.12 7.63 -35.00
C PRO A 291 23.71 7.93 -34.50
N GLU A 292 22.82 6.92 -34.57
CA GLU A 292 21.44 7.04 -34.14
C GLU A 292 21.35 7.53 -32.68
N GLY A 293 20.58 8.58 -32.42
CA GLY A 293 20.47 9.22 -31.08
C GLY A 293 21.60 10.19 -30.75
N PHE A 294 22.31 10.69 -31.75
CA PHE A 294 23.33 11.73 -31.59
C PHE A 294 22.74 13.03 -31.03
N GLU A 295 23.31 13.53 -29.93
CA GLU A 295 22.90 14.79 -29.30
C GLU A 295 23.99 15.85 -29.50
N PRO A 296 23.75 16.89 -30.37
CA PRO A 296 24.76 17.88 -30.74
C PRO A 296 25.38 18.62 -29.53
N GLU A 297 24.58 18.92 -28.51
CA GLU A 297 25.04 19.64 -27.31
C GLU A 297 26.00 18.80 -26.44
N GLN A 298 25.77 17.48 -26.36
CA GLN A 298 26.69 16.58 -25.66
C GLN A 298 27.98 16.38 -26.40
N ALA A 299 27.90 16.22 -27.73
CA ALA A 299 29.03 16.10 -28.59
C ALA A 299 29.90 17.38 -28.58
N LYS A 300 29.30 18.56 -28.57
CA LYS A 300 29.99 19.84 -28.43
C LYS A 300 30.81 19.91 -27.14
N ARG A 301 30.19 19.60 -25.98
CA ARG A 301 30.89 19.57 -24.68
C ARG A 301 32.06 18.59 -24.64
N MET A 302 31.95 17.47 -25.35
CA MET A 302 33.04 16.50 -25.48
C MET A 302 34.15 17.04 -26.36
N LEU A 303 33.83 17.60 -27.53
CA LEU A 303 34.78 18.14 -28.48
C LEU A 303 35.56 19.34 -27.93
N ASP A 304 34.94 20.18 -27.10
CA ASP A 304 35.59 21.34 -26.45
C ASP A 304 36.81 20.94 -25.61
N ARG A 305 36.86 19.68 -25.12
CA ARG A 305 38.05 19.15 -24.41
C ARG A 305 39.26 18.90 -25.33
N PHE A 306 39.04 18.81 -26.62
CA PHE A 306 40.05 18.56 -27.64
C PHE A 306 40.33 19.79 -28.50
N ARG A 307 39.82 20.97 -28.14
CA ARG A 307 40.12 22.22 -28.86
C ARG A 307 41.44 22.81 -28.39
N ALA A 308 42.21 23.31 -29.37
CA ALA A 308 43.37 24.15 -29.12
C ALA A 308 42.94 25.62 -28.88
N GLU A 309 43.88 26.49 -28.50
CA GLU A 309 43.59 27.90 -28.21
C GLU A 309 43.08 28.68 -29.45
N ASP A 310 43.39 28.22 -30.65
CA ASP A 310 42.91 28.78 -31.92
C ASP A 310 41.51 28.28 -32.33
N GLY A 311 40.87 27.42 -31.51
CA GLY A 311 39.57 26.85 -31.76
C GLY A 311 39.55 25.60 -32.64
N SER A 312 40.69 25.20 -33.23
CA SER A 312 40.80 23.97 -34.00
C SER A 312 40.87 22.72 -33.11
N ILE A 313 40.63 21.54 -33.70
CA ILE A 313 40.78 20.27 -32.95
C ILE A 313 42.27 19.90 -32.88
N ASP A 314 42.76 19.72 -31.64
CA ASP A 314 44.11 19.22 -31.35
C ASP A 314 44.18 17.72 -31.69
N ARG A 315 44.73 17.43 -32.87
CA ARG A 315 44.87 16.05 -33.38
C ARG A 315 45.79 15.20 -32.51
N ALA A 316 46.77 15.78 -31.83
CA ALA A 316 47.69 15.02 -30.99
C ALA A 316 46.97 14.52 -29.72
N ARG A 317 46.15 15.37 -29.06
CA ARG A 317 45.31 14.97 -27.92
C ARG A 317 44.23 13.98 -28.33
N LEU A 318 43.62 14.18 -29.50
CA LEU A 318 42.61 13.28 -30.03
C LEU A 318 43.19 11.90 -30.35
N GLY A 319 44.39 11.82 -30.93
CA GLY A 319 45.10 10.56 -31.20
C GLY A 319 45.45 9.78 -29.92
N GLN A 320 45.90 10.50 -28.88
CA GLN A 320 46.14 9.86 -27.56
C GLN A 320 44.85 9.27 -26.95
N PHE A 321 43.77 10.05 -26.99
CA PHE A 321 42.46 9.59 -26.48
C PHE A 321 41.95 8.37 -27.28
N ARG A 322 42.05 8.42 -28.59
CA ARG A 322 41.71 7.31 -29.49
C ARG A 322 42.52 6.05 -29.16
N THR A 323 43.84 6.17 -28.98
CA THR A 323 44.71 5.03 -28.61
C THR A 323 44.27 4.40 -27.31
N MET A 324 43.93 5.23 -26.30
CA MET A 324 43.43 4.75 -24.99
C MET A 324 42.08 4.06 -25.12
N LEU A 325 41.12 4.64 -25.86
CA LEU A 325 39.77 4.12 -25.98
C LEU A 325 39.67 2.87 -26.86
N CYS A 326 40.54 2.75 -27.86
CA CYS A 326 40.51 1.67 -28.84
C CYS A 326 41.52 0.55 -28.53
N SER A 327 42.28 0.63 -27.42
CA SER A 327 43.10 -0.46 -26.93
C SER A 327 42.22 -1.64 -26.46
N ALA A 328 42.70 -2.87 -26.61
CA ALA A 328 41.96 -4.09 -26.22
C ALA A 328 41.61 -4.13 -24.72
N ASP A 329 42.31 -3.36 -23.88
CA ASP A 329 42.14 -3.21 -22.44
C ASP A 329 41.43 -1.91 -22.06
N GLY A 330 40.77 -1.24 -22.99
CA GLY A 330 40.00 -0.02 -22.73
C GLY A 330 38.73 -0.33 -21.88
N PRO A 331 38.29 0.63 -21.05
CA PRO A 331 37.25 0.43 -20.07
C PRO A 331 35.86 0.05 -20.63
#